data_5cab8332854cb850fc3cc1abf3d912c4
#
_entry.id   5cab8332854cb850fc3cc1abf3d912c4
#
_cell.length_a   1.000
_cell.length_b   1.000
_cell.length_c   1.000
_cell.angle_alpha   90.00
_cell.angle_beta   90.00
_cell.angle_gamma   90.00
#
_symmetry.space_group_name_H-M   'P 1'
#
loop_
_entity.id
_entity.type
_entity.pdbx_description
1 polymer ?
#
loop_
_entity_poly.entity_id
_entity_poly.type
_entity_poly.pdbx_seq_one_letter_code
_entity_poly.pdbx_strand_id
1 'polypeptide(L)'
;AGKVFGLEIAVYMVKISYEQKPYRRSLMQTWGAQVIASPSMSTKSGRKVLTERPYYKGSLGTAISEAIELAMQTPKCKYTLGSVLNHVALHQTIIGLESEKQMEMAGEYPDIVIGCIGGGSNFSGISFPFLRHVIKGDKKTRFIAAEPASCPKLTRGTFKFDFGDEAGYTPLIPMYTLGHNFTPAHIHAGGLRYHGAGSIVSQLKKDNLIEAVAIPQLETFEAGVLFAQTEGIIP
;
A
#
# COMPACT_ATOMS: atom_id res chain seq x y z
N ALA A 1 -10.51 7.92 11.92
CA ALA A 1 -9.79 7.81 13.20
C ALA A 1 -9.56 9.20 13.80
N GLY A 2 -8.91 10.15 13.12
CA GLY A 2 -8.58 11.47 13.70
C GLY A 2 -9.76 12.17 14.37
N LYS A 3 -10.91 12.24 13.72
CA LYS A 3 -12.13 12.85 14.29
C LYS A 3 -12.57 12.18 15.59
N VAL A 4 -12.50 10.84 15.61
CA VAL A 4 -12.90 10.06 16.82
C VAL A 4 -11.94 10.32 17.99
N PHE A 5 -10.66 10.51 17.73
CA PHE A 5 -9.64 10.77 18.74
C PHE A 5 -9.36 12.25 19.00
N GLY A 6 -10.15 13.16 18.41
CA GLY A 6 -9.93 14.61 18.57
C GLY A 6 -8.61 15.13 18.00
N LEU A 7 -8.08 14.47 16.97
CA LEU A 7 -6.81 14.85 16.34
C LEU A 7 -7.05 15.67 15.07
N GLU A 8 -6.21 16.67 14.86
CA GLU A 8 -6.11 17.36 13.57
C GLU A 8 -5.35 16.47 12.58
N ILE A 9 -5.88 16.32 11.36
CA ILE A 9 -5.32 15.45 10.34
C ILE A 9 -5.02 16.25 9.08
N ALA A 10 -3.77 16.20 8.62
CA ALA A 10 -3.35 16.64 7.30
C ALA A 10 -3.01 15.40 6.44
N VAL A 11 -3.61 15.30 5.27
CA VAL A 11 -3.43 14.18 4.33
C VAL A 11 -2.74 14.69 3.08
N TYR A 12 -1.52 14.24 2.81
CA TYR A 12 -0.85 14.45 1.53
C TYR A 12 -1.28 13.35 0.56
N MET A 13 -2.15 13.70 -0.36
CA MET A 13 -2.70 12.76 -1.35
C MET A 13 -1.99 12.93 -2.68
N VAL A 14 -1.47 11.85 -3.24
CA VAL A 14 -0.82 11.88 -4.56
C VAL A 14 -1.74 12.54 -5.58
N LYS A 15 -1.26 13.56 -6.32
CA LYS A 15 -2.06 14.43 -7.19
C LYS A 15 -2.91 13.67 -8.20
N ILE A 16 -2.36 12.63 -8.82
CA ILE A 16 -3.14 11.79 -9.74
C ILE A 16 -4.34 11.14 -9.04
N SER A 17 -4.17 10.66 -7.80
CA SER A 17 -5.26 10.08 -7.01
C SER A 17 -6.24 11.14 -6.50
N TYR A 18 -5.74 12.33 -6.16
CA TYR A 18 -6.56 13.48 -5.76
C TYR A 18 -7.53 13.91 -6.88
N GLU A 19 -7.06 13.84 -8.14
CA GLU A 19 -7.87 14.17 -9.32
C GLU A 19 -8.82 13.01 -9.69
N GLN A 20 -8.35 11.76 -9.70
CA GLN A 20 -9.13 10.58 -10.11
C GLN A 20 -10.12 10.07 -9.06
N LYS A 21 -9.93 10.40 -7.78
CA LYS A 21 -10.72 9.89 -6.64
C LYS A 21 -11.37 11.04 -5.84
N PRO A 22 -12.22 11.87 -6.45
CA PRO A 22 -12.78 13.05 -5.78
C PRO A 22 -13.63 12.69 -4.56
N TYR A 23 -14.33 11.57 -4.57
CA TYR A 23 -15.16 11.14 -3.44
C TYR A 23 -14.35 10.79 -2.20
N ARG A 24 -13.13 10.23 -2.35
CA ARG A 24 -12.22 10.00 -1.21
C ARG A 24 -11.80 11.31 -0.55
N ARG A 25 -11.47 12.30 -1.36
CA ARG A 25 -11.16 13.64 -0.87
C ARG A 25 -12.34 14.25 -0.12
N SER A 26 -13.52 14.25 -0.73
CA SER A 26 -14.75 14.78 -0.13
C SER A 26 -15.06 14.11 1.20
N LEU A 27 -14.94 12.79 1.29
CA LEU A 27 -15.13 12.01 2.52
C LEU A 27 -14.17 12.44 3.63
N MET A 28 -12.87 12.56 3.33
CA MET A 28 -11.88 13.01 4.30
C MET A 28 -12.13 14.43 4.77
N GLN A 29 -12.49 15.36 3.86
CA GLN A 29 -12.83 16.73 4.18
C GLN A 29 -14.10 16.85 5.03
N THR A 30 -15.13 16.04 4.73
CA THR A 30 -16.35 15.97 5.53
C THR A 30 -16.06 15.55 6.99
N TRP A 31 -15.05 14.70 7.18
CA TRP A 31 -14.58 14.32 8.52
C TRP A 31 -13.59 15.33 9.14
N GLY A 32 -13.39 16.47 8.51
CA GLY A 32 -12.56 17.56 9.04
C GLY A 32 -11.07 17.44 8.76
N ALA A 33 -10.63 16.54 7.88
CA ALA A 33 -9.23 16.47 7.51
C ALA A 33 -8.87 17.55 6.46
N GLN A 34 -7.68 18.13 6.57
CA GLN A 34 -7.07 18.90 5.51
C GLN A 34 -6.50 17.95 4.47
N VAL A 35 -6.89 18.07 3.20
CA VAL A 35 -6.40 17.21 2.11
C VAL A 35 -5.61 18.05 1.11
N ILE A 36 -4.33 17.72 0.96
CA ILE A 36 -3.35 18.45 0.17
C ILE A 36 -2.92 17.58 -1.01
N ALA A 37 -3.03 18.12 -2.24
CA ALA A 37 -2.51 17.42 -3.42
C ALA A 37 -0.97 17.47 -3.42
N SER A 38 -0.31 16.30 -3.50
CA SER A 38 1.14 16.17 -3.54
C SER A 38 1.61 15.80 -4.98
N PRO A 39 2.67 16.47 -5.51
CA PRO A 39 3.50 17.49 -4.87
C PRO A 39 2.78 18.83 -4.68
N SER A 40 3.10 19.51 -3.57
CA SER A 40 2.49 20.78 -3.20
C SER A 40 3.52 21.91 -3.06
N MET A 41 3.04 23.16 -3.07
CA MET A 41 3.88 24.32 -2.78
C MET A 41 4.07 24.57 -1.27
N SER A 42 3.41 23.81 -0.39
CA SER A 42 3.44 24.03 1.06
C SER A 42 4.74 23.52 1.72
N THR A 43 5.43 22.57 1.10
CA THR A 43 6.66 21.95 1.62
C THR A 43 7.88 22.29 0.76
N LYS A 44 9.09 22.15 1.30
CA LYS A 44 10.34 22.30 0.52
C LYS A 44 10.47 21.17 -0.50
N SER A 45 10.17 19.93 -0.09
CA SER A 45 10.20 18.74 -0.95
C SER A 45 9.25 18.89 -2.12
N GLY A 46 8.02 19.32 -1.89
CA GLY A 46 7.03 19.54 -2.93
C GLY A 46 7.44 20.63 -3.91
N ARG A 47 7.92 21.77 -3.40
CA ARG A 47 8.44 22.86 -4.25
C ARG A 47 9.60 22.41 -5.12
N LYS A 48 10.59 21.70 -4.55
CA LYS A 48 11.72 21.15 -5.30
C LYS A 48 11.24 20.29 -6.47
N VAL A 49 10.36 19.33 -6.18
CA VAL A 49 9.81 18.44 -7.20
C VAL A 49 9.06 19.22 -8.30
N LEU A 50 8.25 20.21 -7.94
CA LEU A 50 7.50 21.02 -8.91
C LEU A 50 8.41 21.94 -9.75
N THR A 51 9.54 22.39 -9.20
CA THR A 51 10.55 23.16 -9.95
C THR A 51 11.25 22.28 -10.99
N GLU A 52 11.64 21.06 -10.60
CA GLU A 52 12.33 20.12 -11.48
C GLU A 52 11.39 19.46 -12.51
N ARG A 53 10.13 19.24 -12.10
CA ARG A 53 9.11 18.52 -12.88
C ARG A 53 7.74 19.22 -12.78
N PRO A 54 7.50 20.36 -13.47
CA PRO A 54 6.31 21.21 -13.28
C PRO A 54 4.96 20.49 -13.51
N TYR A 55 4.93 19.51 -14.40
CA TYR A 55 3.71 18.74 -14.76
C TYR A 55 3.59 17.40 -14.04
N TYR A 56 4.45 17.15 -13.07
CA TYR A 56 4.48 15.88 -12.36
C TYR A 56 3.22 15.67 -11.52
N LYS A 57 2.59 14.51 -11.69
CA LYS A 57 1.36 14.13 -10.98
C LYS A 57 1.61 13.46 -9.62
N GLY A 58 2.86 13.41 -9.20
CA GLY A 58 3.27 12.87 -7.91
C GLY A 58 3.47 11.35 -7.88
N SER A 59 4.19 10.92 -6.87
CA SER A 59 4.30 9.52 -6.44
C SER A 59 3.93 9.41 -4.97
N LEU A 60 3.74 8.19 -4.48
CA LEU A 60 3.56 7.98 -3.05
C LEU A 60 4.83 8.37 -2.28
N GLY A 61 6.02 8.14 -2.85
CA GLY A 61 7.30 8.57 -2.29
C GLY A 61 7.38 10.08 -2.08
N THR A 62 6.93 10.88 -3.06
CA THR A 62 6.84 12.36 -2.93
C THR A 62 5.89 12.77 -1.80
N ALA A 63 4.69 12.17 -1.75
CA ALA A 63 3.69 12.49 -0.73
C ALA A 63 4.18 12.12 0.70
N ILE A 64 4.92 11.03 0.82
CA ILE A 64 5.55 10.62 2.08
C ILE A 64 6.60 11.65 2.51
N SER A 65 7.47 12.10 1.60
CA SER A 65 8.47 13.12 1.90
C SER A 65 7.84 14.41 2.42
N GLU A 66 6.76 14.88 1.80
CA GLU A 66 6.05 16.08 2.23
C GLU A 66 5.38 15.92 3.61
N ALA A 67 4.77 14.76 3.86
CA ALA A 67 4.14 14.47 5.15
C ALA A 67 5.16 14.38 6.29
N ILE A 68 6.32 13.75 6.04
CA ILE A 68 7.42 13.68 7.02
C ILE A 68 8.01 15.07 7.27
N GLU A 69 8.23 15.86 6.23
CA GLU A 69 8.73 17.22 6.36
C GLU A 69 7.81 18.05 7.25
N LEU A 70 6.49 18.00 7.05
CA LEU A 70 5.52 18.68 7.92
C LEU A 70 5.63 18.19 9.37
N ALA A 71 5.71 16.87 9.57
CA ALA A 71 5.81 16.29 10.91
C ALA A 71 7.09 16.70 11.64
N MET A 72 8.21 16.83 10.93
CA MET A 72 9.49 17.28 11.49
C MET A 72 9.48 18.75 11.88
N GLN A 73 8.73 19.60 11.16
CA GLN A 73 8.69 21.05 11.35
C GLN A 73 7.59 21.51 12.32
N THR A 74 6.63 20.66 12.63
CA THR A 74 5.47 20.99 13.45
C THR A 74 5.55 20.33 14.83
N PRO A 75 5.66 21.09 15.93
CA PRO A 75 5.67 20.52 17.27
C PRO A 75 4.45 19.63 17.53
N LYS A 76 4.67 18.49 18.20
CA LYS A 76 3.67 17.46 18.52
C LYS A 76 3.01 16.79 17.31
N CYS A 77 3.34 17.15 16.08
CA CYS A 77 2.88 16.43 14.90
C CYS A 77 3.54 15.06 14.82
N LYS A 78 2.78 14.06 14.36
CA LYS A 78 3.24 12.70 14.14
C LYS A 78 2.91 12.29 12.71
N TYR A 79 3.87 11.66 12.07
CA TYR A 79 3.67 11.02 10.78
C TYR A 79 3.05 9.63 10.95
N THR A 80 2.12 9.28 10.07
CA THR A 80 1.56 7.92 9.96
C THR A 80 1.43 7.53 8.51
N LEU A 81 1.66 6.26 8.23
CA LEU A 81 1.52 5.64 6.91
C LEU A 81 0.63 4.40 7.03
N GLY A 82 -0.21 4.13 6.04
CA GLY A 82 -1.17 3.03 6.05
C GLY A 82 -0.64 1.71 5.45
N SER A 83 0.65 1.60 5.14
CA SER A 83 1.25 0.39 4.56
C SER A 83 2.76 0.34 4.81
N VAL A 84 3.46 -0.70 4.32
CA VAL A 84 4.93 -0.86 4.36
C VAL A 84 5.50 -1.20 5.74
N LEU A 85 5.07 -0.50 6.77
CA LEU A 85 5.64 -0.58 8.11
C LEU A 85 5.11 -1.81 8.87
N ASN A 86 5.98 -2.43 9.67
CA ASN A 86 5.66 -3.67 10.38
C ASN A 86 4.46 -3.55 11.33
N HIS A 87 4.31 -2.41 12.03
CA HIS A 87 3.16 -2.20 12.92
C HIS A 87 1.84 -2.13 12.13
N VAL A 88 1.84 -1.61 10.91
CA VAL A 88 0.65 -1.60 10.05
C VAL A 88 0.31 -3.01 9.59
N ALA A 89 1.31 -3.80 9.18
CA ALA A 89 1.11 -5.21 8.83
C ALA A 89 0.53 -5.99 10.02
N LEU A 90 1.03 -5.75 11.25
CA LEU A 90 0.52 -6.37 12.47
C LEU A 90 -0.94 -6.01 12.73
N HIS A 91 -1.32 -4.73 12.68
CA HIS A 91 -2.71 -4.31 12.88
C HIS A 91 -3.65 -4.89 11.83
N GLN A 92 -3.21 -5.02 10.58
CA GLN A 92 -4.02 -5.59 9.51
C GLN A 92 -4.28 -7.10 9.69
N THR A 93 -3.49 -7.81 10.50
CA THR A 93 -3.70 -9.25 10.75
C THR A 93 -5.03 -9.57 11.41
N ILE A 94 -5.74 -8.59 11.94
CA ILE A 94 -7.12 -8.79 12.45
C ILE A 94 -8.03 -9.40 11.36
N ILE A 95 -7.84 -9.03 10.09
CA ILE A 95 -8.59 -9.57 8.95
C ILE A 95 -8.37 -11.08 8.81
N GLY A 96 -7.10 -11.52 8.79
CA GLY A 96 -6.77 -12.93 8.68
C GLY A 96 -7.15 -13.73 9.92
N LEU A 97 -7.02 -13.13 11.13
CA LEU A 97 -7.45 -13.77 12.38
C LEU A 97 -8.96 -14.00 12.44
N GLU A 98 -9.75 -13.06 11.93
CA GLU A 98 -11.21 -13.23 11.80
C GLU A 98 -11.53 -14.25 10.69
N SER A 99 -10.81 -14.21 9.58
CA SER A 99 -10.98 -15.18 8.47
C SER A 99 -10.68 -16.61 8.92
N GLU A 100 -9.67 -16.84 9.75
CA GLU A 100 -9.40 -18.18 10.35
C GLU A 100 -10.61 -18.70 11.11
N LYS A 101 -11.23 -17.88 11.94
CA LYS A 101 -12.43 -18.26 12.70
C LYS A 101 -13.63 -18.53 11.80
N GLN A 102 -13.80 -17.73 10.75
CA GLN A 102 -14.87 -17.92 9.78
C GLN A 102 -14.68 -19.23 9.00
N MET A 103 -13.46 -19.57 8.60
CA MET A 103 -13.13 -20.84 7.94
C MET A 103 -13.36 -22.02 8.88
N GLU A 104 -12.95 -21.91 10.16
CA GLU A 104 -13.23 -22.94 11.17
C GLU A 104 -14.74 -23.17 11.34
N MET A 105 -15.55 -22.11 11.41
CA MET A 105 -17.02 -22.20 11.50
C MET A 105 -17.63 -22.87 10.25
N ALA A 106 -17.02 -22.70 9.09
CA ALA A 106 -17.43 -23.36 7.84
C ALA A 106 -16.94 -24.83 7.73
N GLY A 107 -16.08 -25.27 8.64
CA GLY A 107 -15.44 -26.59 8.56
C GLY A 107 -14.40 -26.71 7.47
N GLU A 108 -13.87 -25.58 6.96
CA GLU A 108 -12.97 -25.51 5.82
C GLU A 108 -11.61 -24.90 6.19
N TYR A 109 -10.62 -25.08 5.32
CA TYR A 109 -9.31 -24.43 5.43
C TYR A 109 -8.81 -24.05 4.03
N PRO A 110 -8.21 -22.86 3.82
CA PRO A 110 -7.87 -22.42 2.47
C PRO A 110 -6.63 -23.12 1.92
N ASP A 111 -6.74 -23.65 0.71
CA ASP A 111 -5.60 -24.15 -0.08
C ASP A 111 -4.77 -22.99 -0.65
N ILE A 112 -5.43 -21.88 -0.96
CA ILE A 112 -4.80 -20.68 -1.56
C ILE A 112 -5.34 -19.43 -0.87
N VAL A 113 -4.43 -18.53 -0.47
CA VAL A 113 -4.74 -17.18 0.00
C VAL A 113 -4.18 -16.17 -0.99
N ILE A 114 -5.04 -15.32 -1.54
CA ILE A 114 -4.65 -14.31 -2.52
C ILE A 114 -4.91 -12.93 -1.92
N GLY A 115 -3.95 -12.02 -2.03
CA GLY A 115 -4.11 -10.64 -1.62
C GLY A 115 -3.44 -9.67 -2.58
N CYS A 116 -4.07 -8.53 -2.85
CA CYS A 116 -3.42 -7.47 -3.62
C CYS A 116 -2.34 -6.79 -2.79
N ILE A 117 -1.26 -6.35 -3.45
CA ILE A 117 -0.11 -5.75 -2.79
C ILE A 117 0.32 -4.41 -3.41
N GLY A 118 0.21 -3.36 -2.59
CA GLY A 118 0.92 -2.10 -2.75
C GLY A 118 2.18 -2.10 -1.88
N GLY A 119 2.13 -1.50 -0.70
CA GLY A 119 3.20 -1.59 0.30
C GLY A 119 3.22 -2.90 1.09
N GLY A 120 2.12 -3.65 1.12
CA GLY A 120 2.07 -4.98 1.71
C GLY A 120 1.02 -5.19 2.82
N SER A 121 0.40 -4.13 3.36
CA SER A 121 -0.49 -4.27 4.53
C SER A 121 -1.72 -5.15 4.26
N ASN A 122 -2.38 -5.00 3.10
CA ASN A 122 -3.54 -5.81 2.74
C ASN A 122 -3.16 -7.29 2.62
N PHE A 123 -2.09 -7.59 1.87
CA PHE A 123 -1.59 -8.95 1.72
C PHE A 123 -1.18 -9.56 3.08
N SER A 124 -0.43 -8.80 3.89
CA SER A 124 -0.02 -9.24 5.22
C SER A 124 -1.22 -9.53 6.12
N GLY A 125 -2.22 -8.66 6.07
CA GLY A 125 -3.42 -8.76 6.91
C GLY A 125 -4.16 -10.06 6.73
N ILE A 126 -4.41 -10.47 5.49
CA ILE A 126 -5.10 -11.73 5.21
C ILE A 126 -4.18 -12.95 5.30
N SER A 127 -2.89 -12.82 4.95
CA SER A 127 -2.00 -13.97 4.77
C SER A 127 -1.27 -14.41 6.04
N PHE A 128 -0.80 -13.50 6.89
CA PHE A 128 0.10 -13.84 8.00
C PHE A 128 -0.49 -14.79 9.04
N PRO A 129 -1.77 -14.68 9.43
CA PRO A 129 -2.37 -15.65 10.34
C PRO A 129 -2.34 -17.09 9.77
N PHE A 130 -2.64 -17.27 8.50
CA PHE A 130 -2.56 -18.58 7.84
C PHE A 130 -1.12 -19.03 7.61
N LEU A 131 -0.22 -18.10 7.25
CA LEU A 131 1.19 -18.39 6.98
C LEU A 131 1.90 -18.95 8.22
N ARG A 132 1.53 -18.52 9.42
CA ARG A 132 2.11 -19.07 10.67
C ARG A 132 1.94 -20.57 10.79
N HIS A 133 0.84 -21.14 10.30
CA HIS A 133 0.58 -22.58 10.31
C HIS A 133 1.46 -23.32 9.29
N VAL A 134 1.71 -22.69 8.14
CA VAL A 134 2.64 -23.27 7.13
C VAL A 134 4.07 -23.25 7.68
N ILE A 135 4.50 -22.17 8.32
CA ILE A 135 5.85 -22.08 8.94
C ILE A 135 6.02 -23.11 10.06
N LYS A 136 4.98 -23.40 10.83
CA LYS A 136 4.99 -24.44 11.86
C LYS A 136 4.93 -25.87 11.31
N GLY A 137 4.60 -26.03 10.04
CA GLY A 137 4.43 -27.33 9.41
C GLY A 137 3.06 -27.98 9.62
N ASP A 138 2.09 -27.26 10.20
CA ASP A 138 0.76 -27.77 10.52
C ASP A 138 -0.17 -27.84 9.30
N LYS A 139 0.01 -26.95 8.34
CA LYS A 139 -0.87 -26.79 7.16
C LYS A 139 -0.06 -26.57 5.88
N LYS A 140 -0.74 -26.77 4.75
CA LYS A 140 -0.21 -26.45 3.41
C LYS A 140 -1.17 -25.46 2.75
N THR A 141 -0.70 -24.24 2.54
CA THR A 141 -1.45 -23.18 1.88
C THR A 141 -0.49 -22.41 0.97
N ARG A 142 -0.91 -22.10 -0.23
CA ARG A 142 -0.19 -21.21 -1.14
C ARG A 142 -0.59 -19.76 -0.86
N PHE A 143 0.37 -18.85 -0.92
CA PHE A 143 0.13 -17.41 -0.72
C PHE A 143 0.54 -16.66 -1.97
N ILE A 144 -0.40 -15.95 -2.60
CA ILE A 144 -0.18 -15.24 -3.87
C ILE A 144 -0.38 -13.74 -3.65
N ALA A 145 0.70 -12.99 -3.78
CA ALA A 145 0.69 -11.53 -3.77
C ALA A 145 0.45 -10.99 -5.18
N ALA A 146 -0.73 -10.43 -5.44
CA ALA A 146 -1.09 -9.86 -6.73
C ALA A 146 -0.73 -8.37 -6.78
N GLU A 147 0.18 -7.99 -7.68
CA GLU A 147 0.60 -6.61 -7.89
C GLU A 147 0.24 -6.12 -9.30
N PRO A 148 0.08 -4.80 -9.51
CA PRO A 148 -0.18 -4.29 -10.86
C PRO A 148 1.10 -4.37 -11.71
N ALA A 149 0.95 -4.76 -12.97
CA ALA A 149 2.06 -4.81 -13.94
C ALA A 149 2.70 -3.44 -14.18
N SER A 150 2.02 -2.34 -13.83
CA SER A 150 2.55 -0.97 -13.86
C SER A 150 3.45 -0.61 -12.67
N CYS A 151 3.47 -1.45 -11.61
CA CYS A 151 4.29 -1.25 -10.41
C CYS A 151 4.76 -2.60 -9.83
N PRO A 152 5.56 -3.38 -10.62
CA PRO A 152 5.83 -4.79 -10.37
C PRO A 152 7.06 -5.00 -9.46
N LYS A 153 7.00 -4.51 -8.22
CA LYS A 153 8.14 -4.53 -7.30
C LYS A 153 8.57 -5.91 -6.83
N LEU A 154 7.62 -6.85 -6.62
CA LEU A 154 7.94 -8.22 -6.18
C LEU A 154 8.37 -9.12 -7.34
N THR A 155 7.85 -8.87 -8.56
CA THR A 155 8.14 -9.71 -9.73
C THR A 155 9.33 -9.19 -10.54
N ARG A 156 9.56 -7.88 -10.60
CA ARG A 156 10.62 -7.25 -11.42
C ARG A 156 11.54 -6.31 -10.62
N GLY A 157 11.24 -6.06 -9.34
CA GLY A 157 12.10 -5.26 -8.47
C GLY A 157 13.31 -6.02 -7.97
N THR A 158 14.23 -5.32 -7.34
CA THR A 158 15.45 -5.88 -6.75
C THR A 158 15.35 -5.84 -5.23
N PHE A 159 15.75 -6.94 -4.55
CA PHE A 159 15.85 -6.95 -3.09
C PHE A 159 17.10 -6.19 -2.65
N LYS A 160 16.91 -5.04 -2.01
CA LYS A 160 17.99 -4.20 -1.50
C LYS A 160 17.48 -3.27 -0.39
N PHE A 161 18.40 -2.60 0.29
CA PHE A 161 18.06 -1.47 1.15
C PHE A 161 17.67 -0.27 0.29
N ASP A 162 16.52 0.33 0.58
CA ASP A 162 16.03 1.52 -0.11
C ASP A 162 15.26 2.42 0.84
N PHE A 163 15.07 3.69 0.46
CA PHE A 163 14.25 4.63 1.19
C PHE A 163 12.76 4.38 0.94
N GLY A 164 11.95 4.64 1.96
CA GLY A 164 10.49 4.60 1.84
C GLY A 164 9.90 5.80 1.10
N ASP A 165 10.67 6.88 0.92
CA ASP A 165 10.26 8.15 0.36
C ASP A 165 11.27 8.71 -0.64
N GLU A 166 10.81 9.62 -1.52
CA GLU A 166 11.62 10.16 -2.62
C GLU A 166 12.78 11.06 -2.14
N ALA A 167 12.59 11.81 -1.04
CA ALA A 167 13.61 12.72 -0.50
C ALA A 167 14.62 12.05 0.44
N GLY A 168 14.41 10.77 0.81
CA GLY A 168 15.30 10.04 1.69
C GLY A 168 15.20 10.44 3.16
N TYR A 169 14.02 10.87 3.61
CA TYR A 169 13.77 11.21 5.02
C TYR A 169 13.46 9.99 5.88
N THR A 170 13.04 8.88 5.26
CA THR A 170 12.80 7.62 5.96
C THR A 170 14.10 6.86 6.19
N PRO A 171 14.15 5.96 7.18
CA PRO A 171 15.25 5.00 7.29
C PRO A 171 15.35 4.11 6.04
N LEU A 172 16.57 3.67 5.75
CA LEU A 172 16.80 2.58 4.79
C LEU A 172 16.26 1.28 5.38
N ILE A 173 15.41 0.59 4.64
CA ILE A 173 14.88 -0.72 5.02
C ILE A 173 15.07 -1.73 3.91
N PRO A 174 15.28 -3.03 4.22
CA PRO A 174 15.37 -4.06 3.19
C PRO A 174 14.01 -4.27 2.54
N MET A 175 13.96 -4.21 1.21
CA MET A 175 12.72 -4.37 0.45
C MET A 175 12.98 -4.85 -0.97
N TYR A 176 12.00 -5.51 -1.57
CA TYR A 176 11.91 -5.55 -3.02
C TYR A 176 11.43 -4.18 -3.51
N THR A 177 12.21 -3.55 -4.37
CA THR A 177 11.99 -2.16 -4.80
C THR A 177 12.26 -1.95 -6.29
N LEU A 178 11.53 -1.02 -6.88
CA LEU A 178 11.77 -0.46 -8.21
C LEU A 178 12.66 0.80 -8.13
N GLY A 179 13.04 1.21 -6.90
CA GLY A 179 13.77 2.44 -6.60
C GLY A 179 12.86 3.53 -6.06
N HIS A 180 13.31 4.25 -5.02
CA HIS A 180 12.51 5.29 -4.35
C HIS A 180 12.15 6.48 -5.26
N ASN A 181 12.83 6.65 -6.40
CA ASN A 181 12.51 7.64 -7.42
C ASN A 181 11.57 7.10 -8.52
N PHE A 182 11.11 5.85 -8.41
CA PHE A 182 10.23 5.25 -9.40
C PHE A 182 8.87 5.96 -9.45
N THR A 183 8.44 6.31 -10.66
CA THR A 183 7.14 6.90 -10.92
C THR A 183 6.26 5.90 -11.64
N PRO A 184 5.19 5.39 -11.00
CA PRO A 184 4.24 4.49 -11.65
C PRO A 184 3.50 5.16 -12.80
N ALA A 185 3.17 4.40 -13.84
CA ALA A 185 2.32 4.87 -14.93
C ALA A 185 0.98 5.39 -14.43
N HIS A 186 0.41 6.35 -15.15
CA HIS A 186 -0.86 7.00 -14.79
C HIS A 186 -2.09 6.15 -15.17
N ILE A 187 -2.07 4.87 -14.85
CA ILE A 187 -3.21 3.99 -15.00
C ILE A 187 -4.27 4.27 -13.92
N HIS A 188 -5.49 3.82 -14.15
CA HIS A 188 -6.52 3.86 -13.12
C HIS A 188 -6.22 2.79 -12.06
N ALA A 189 -5.88 3.20 -10.84
CA ALA A 189 -5.65 2.30 -9.71
C ALA A 189 -6.13 2.96 -8.41
N GLY A 190 -6.73 2.16 -7.54
CA GLY A 190 -7.23 2.62 -6.24
C GLY A 190 -6.15 2.83 -5.18
N GLY A 191 -4.94 2.45 -5.49
CA GLY A 191 -3.73 2.41 -4.69
C GLY A 191 -2.69 1.61 -5.47
N LEU A 192 -1.91 0.77 -4.79
CA LEU A 192 -0.96 -0.17 -5.41
C LEU A 192 0.15 0.51 -6.26
N ARG A 193 0.46 1.78 -5.96
CA ARG A 193 1.43 2.61 -6.69
C ARG A 193 2.72 2.85 -5.91
N TYR A 194 3.03 2.00 -4.95
CA TYR A 194 4.22 2.14 -4.13
C TYR A 194 5.40 1.38 -4.73
N HIS A 195 6.57 2.02 -4.78
CA HIS A 195 7.77 1.50 -5.42
C HIS A 195 8.38 0.28 -4.73
N GLY A 196 8.09 0.06 -3.44
CA GLY A 196 8.66 -1.00 -2.62
C GLY A 196 7.61 -1.85 -1.92
N ALA A 197 8.03 -3.01 -1.42
CA ALA A 197 7.23 -3.86 -0.54
C ALA A 197 7.78 -3.82 0.88
N GLY A 198 6.92 -3.90 1.87
CA GLY A 198 7.30 -3.95 3.28
C GLY A 198 8.32 -5.05 3.56
N SER A 199 9.22 -4.81 4.53
CA SER A 199 10.39 -5.67 4.78
C SER A 199 10.02 -7.13 5.05
N ILE A 200 8.95 -7.38 5.84
CA ILE A 200 8.52 -8.75 6.14
C ILE A 200 8.04 -9.46 4.87
N VAL A 201 7.17 -8.82 4.07
CA VAL A 201 6.69 -9.40 2.80
C VAL A 201 7.85 -9.64 1.84
N SER A 202 8.79 -8.71 1.78
CA SER A 202 9.99 -8.84 0.95
C SER A 202 10.86 -10.03 1.38
N GLN A 203 11.02 -10.24 2.69
CA GLN A 203 11.75 -11.41 3.20
C GLN A 203 11.03 -12.71 2.87
N LEU A 204 9.71 -12.77 3.09
CA LEU A 204 8.90 -13.94 2.75
C LEU A 204 8.99 -14.31 1.27
N LYS A 205 9.02 -13.30 0.38
CA LYS A 205 9.23 -13.52 -1.05
C LYS A 205 10.63 -14.05 -1.35
N LYS A 206 11.65 -13.50 -0.69
CA LYS A 206 13.05 -13.94 -0.83
C LYS A 206 13.24 -15.40 -0.38
N ASP A 207 12.54 -15.79 0.67
CA ASP A 207 12.57 -17.14 1.25
C ASP A 207 11.63 -18.14 0.52
N ASN A 208 10.99 -17.71 -0.58
CA ASN A 208 10.04 -18.49 -1.38
C ASN A 208 8.83 -19.02 -0.58
N LEU A 209 8.44 -18.33 0.49
CA LEU A 209 7.25 -18.64 1.27
C LEU A 209 5.97 -18.04 0.67
N ILE A 210 6.12 -17.13 -0.26
CA ILE A 210 5.02 -16.51 -1.02
C ILE A 210 5.35 -16.43 -2.51
N GLU A 211 4.32 -16.53 -3.32
CA GLU A 211 4.37 -16.27 -4.77
C GLU A 211 3.99 -14.81 -5.06
N ALA A 212 4.42 -14.29 -6.20
CA ALA A 212 4.01 -12.96 -6.66
C ALA A 212 3.63 -13.02 -8.13
N VAL A 213 2.54 -12.32 -8.49
CA VAL A 213 2.05 -12.20 -9.86
C VAL A 213 1.80 -10.74 -10.20
N ALA A 214 2.20 -10.32 -11.40
CA ALA A 214 1.96 -8.97 -11.91
C ALA A 214 0.82 -9.01 -12.94
N ILE A 215 -0.29 -8.33 -12.66
CA ILE A 215 -1.52 -8.40 -13.45
C ILE A 215 -1.69 -7.08 -14.23
N PRO A 216 -1.92 -7.14 -15.56
CA PRO A 216 -2.28 -5.99 -16.38
C PRO A 216 -3.63 -5.38 -16.02
N GLN A 217 -3.79 -4.09 -16.28
CA GLN A 217 -5.00 -3.35 -15.93
C GLN A 217 -6.27 -3.89 -16.59
N LEU A 218 -6.20 -4.25 -17.88
CA LEU A 218 -7.38 -4.72 -18.63
C LEU A 218 -7.89 -6.04 -18.06
N GLU A 219 -7.00 -6.99 -17.82
CA GLU A 219 -7.34 -8.28 -17.20
C GLU A 219 -7.98 -8.09 -15.81
N THR A 220 -7.52 -7.11 -15.04
CA THR A 220 -8.12 -6.77 -13.74
C THR A 220 -9.57 -6.28 -13.90
N PHE A 221 -9.84 -5.45 -14.90
CA PHE A 221 -11.19 -4.95 -15.15
C PHE A 221 -12.12 -6.04 -15.68
N GLU A 222 -11.64 -6.89 -16.59
CA GLU A 222 -12.39 -8.05 -17.09
C GLU A 222 -12.78 -9.00 -15.94
N ALA A 223 -11.81 -9.32 -15.07
CA ALA A 223 -12.05 -10.13 -13.89
C ALA A 223 -13.04 -9.45 -12.91
N GLY A 224 -12.94 -8.13 -12.72
CA GLY A 224 -13.85 -7.37 -11.86
C GLY A 224 -15.29 -7.38 -12.38
N VAL A 225 -15.49 -7.22 -13.69
CA VAL A 225 -16.82 -7.33 -14.33
C VAL A 225 -17.38 -8.74 -14.18
N LEU A 226 -16.55 -9.76 -14.46
CA LEU A 226 -16.96 -11.15 -14.29
C LEU A 226 -17.36 -11.46 -12.84
N PHE A 227 -16.56 -11.02 -11.88
CA PHE A 227 -16.86 -11.19 -10.45
C PHE A 227 -18.18 -10.53 -10.05
N ALA A 228 -18.42 -9.30 -10.52
CA ALA A 228 -19.68 -8.60 -10.26
C ALA A 228 -20.90 -9.34 -10.84
N GLN A 229 -20.76 -9.93 -12.02
CA GLN A 229 -21.83 -10.68 -12.69
C GLN A 229 -22.12 -12.03 -12.01
N THR A 230 -21.09 -12.69 -11.47
CA THR A 230 -21.23 -14.01 -10.84
C THR A 230 -21.63 -13.93 -9.37
N GLU A 231 -21.06 -12.98 -8.63
CA GLU A 231 -21.22 -12.88 -7.17
C GLU A 231 -22.21 -11.79 -6.74
N GLY A 232 -22.66 -10.92 -7.66
CA GLY A 232 -23.52 -9.78 -7.33
C GLY A 232 -22.83 -8.69 -6.51
N ILE A 233 -21.49 -8.70 -6.44
CA ILE A 233 -20.66 -7.76 -5.67
C ILE A 233 -19.77 -6.98 -6.63
N ILE A 234 -19.77 -5.67 -6.54
CA ILE A 234 -18.84 -4.82 -7.30
C ILE A 234 -17.54 -4.72 -6.49
N PRO A 235 -16.41 -5.29 -6.98
CA PRO A 235 -15.14 -5.34 -6.27
C PRO A 235 -14.39 -4.00 -6.24
#